data_55f5361352c87a5ad8549182da77887c
#
_entry.id   55f5361352c87a5ad8549182da77887c
#
_cell.length_a   1.000
_cell.length_b   1.000
_cell.length_c   1.000
_cell.angle_alpha   90.00
_cell.angle_beta   90.00
_cell.angle_gamma   90.00
#
_symmetry.space_group_name_H-M   'P 1'
#
loop_
_entity.id
_entity.type
_entity.pdbx_description
1 polymer ?
#
loop_
_entity_poly.entity_id
_entity_poly.type
_entity_poly.pdbx_seq_one_letter_code
_entity_poly.pdbx_strand_id
1 'polypeptide(L)'
;MKRELLNIEGGKIKKGNNVIFDDLSLELFQGEITGIVFDDILEQKLFIDMLLGDVLLYSGKIFVNEERKAYEEAARLLKQQVAVIGSKSKLLPSITIEDNIFLFSDRKLFLDQKEYRERFQKLRTELNISDDMPHKVRNLSAKEKVIIELLKAYEERKKIVILDEITSLLSEKDLGEVFSLIDKMKSQMSFLVTVGFEDFIMEWMESIAVVQNGRTTFVSGISQLNCKLSKVLKALIYENKAETFGAYGQKVINGQNNVLEVRDVSTCYLKNLNFTLCSGELLKIYYSDEKSKSSFWEMFSGEESIEEGQIYISEKLYKVSNMSQAVREGVGFITEAPYRSMILDNMSATENVSVQLHEKVR
;
A
#
# COMPACT_ATOMS: atom_id res chain seq x y z
N MET A 1 18.56 9.56 25.02
CA MET A 1 17.82 10.30 23.98
C MET A 1 17.84 9.44 22.72
N LYS A 2 16.70 9.29 22.02
CA LYS A 2 16.67 8.63 20.72
C LYS A 2 17.37 9.55 19.71
N ARG A 3 18.16 8.99 18.81
CA ARG A 3 18.86 9.75 17.78
C ARG A 3 17.89 10.11 16.66
N GLU A 4 17.87 11.36 16.25
CA GLU A 4 17.07 11.84 15.12
C GLU A 4 17.74 11.45 13.79
N LEU A 5 17.00 10.76 12.91
CA LEU A 5 17.48 10.38 11.58
C LEU A 5 17.08 11.40 10.51
N LEU A 6 15.87 11.88 10.58
CA LEU A 6 15.32 12.86 9.65
C LEU A 6 14.43 13.83 10.41
N ASN A 7 14.63 15.13 10.15
CA ASN A 7 13.73 16.16 10.62
C ASN A 7 13.51 17.18 9.48
N ILE A 8 12.27 17.52 9.26
CA ILE A 8 11.84 18.53 8.29
C ILE A 8 11.04 19.58 9.06
N GLU A 9 11.42 20.84 8.94
CA GLU A 9 10.76 21.98 9.56
C GLU A 9 10.25 22.94 8.48
N GLY A 10 8.93 23.13 8.39
CA GLY A 10 8.31 24.08 7.49
C GLY A 10 8.62 23.84 6.02
N GLY A 11 8.72 22.57 5.62
CA GLY A 11 9.07 22.17 4.27
C GLY A 11 8.01 22.57 3.25
N LYS A 12 8.42 23.17 2.12
CA LYS A 12 7.53 23.46 0.99
C LYS A 12 7.95 22.64 -0.22
N ILE A 13 6.97 22.05 -0.88
CA ILE A 13 7.16 21.31 -2.12
C ILE A 13 6.25 21.87 -3.18
N LYS A 14 6.80 22.05 -4.41
CA LYS A 14 6.06 22.53 -5.57
C LYS A 14 6.04 21.48 -6.67
N LYS A 15 4.93 21.42 -7.40
CA LYS A 15 4.81 20.71 -8.67
C LYS A 15 4.42 21.70 -9.76
N GLY A 16 5.38 22.06 -10.61
CA GLY A 16 5.22 23.21 -11.52
C GLY A 16 5.04 24.52 -10.73
N ASN A 17 3.98 25.26 -11.01
CA ASN A 17 3.66 26.52 -10.33
C ASN A 17 2.82 26.31 -9.06
N ASN A 18 2.31 25.11 -8.80
CA ASN A 18 1.44 24.84 -7.67
C ASN A 18 2.26 24.44 -6.44
N VAL A 19 1.98 25.05 -5.31
CA VAL A 19 2.48 24.63 -3.99
C VAL A 19 1.60 23.48 -3.54
N ILE A 20 2.18 22.31 -3.35
CA ILE A 20 1.49 21.12 -2.84
C ILE A 20 1.68 21.00 -1.33
N PHE A 21 2.92 21.19 -0.84
CA PHE A 21 3.18 21.31 0.58
C PHE A 21 3.58 22.75 0.91
N ASP A 22 2.86 23.35 1.85
CA ASP A 22 3.13 24.71 2.33
C ASP A 22 3.82 24.74 3.70
N ASP A 23 3.60 23.70 4.52
CA ASP A 23 4.20 23.59 5.86
C ASP A 23 4.31 22.10 6.27
N LEU A 24 5.26 21.40 5.66
CA LEU A 24 5.57 20.01 6.01
C LEU A 24 6.55 19.98 7.17
N SER A 25 6.15 19.38 8.29
CA SER A 25 7.02 19.13 9.45
C SER A 25 6.92 17.66 9.84
N LEU A 26 8.07 17.01 9.98
CA LEU A 26 8.17 15.57 10.30
C LEU A 26 9.45 15.30 11.09
N GLU A 27 9.33 14.52 12.15
CA GLU A 27 10.46 13.99 12.91
C GLU A 27 10.46 12.46 12.84
N LEU A 28 11.59 11.86 12.53
CA LEU A 28 11.80 10.42 12.51
C LEU A 28 13.02 10.04 13.32
N PHE A 29 12.83 9.21 14.33
CA PHE A 29 13.87 8.77 15.24
C PHE A 29 14.36 7.34 14.93
N GLN A 30 15.60 7.05 15.30
CA GLN A 30 16.21 5.75 15.10
C GLN A 30 15.45 4.66 15.85
N GLY A 31 15.13 3.57 15.14
CA GLY A 31 14.44 2.40 15.68
C GLY A 31 12.95 2.63 15.95
N GLU A 32 12.35 3.67 15.36
CA GLU A 32 10.95 4.02 15.55
C GLU A 32 10.09 3.61 14.35
N ILE A 33 8.84 3.26 14.64
CA ILE A 33 7.80 3.08 13.62
C ILE A 33 6.89 4.31 13.70
N THR A 34 6.95 5.15 12.66
CA THR A 34 6.13 6.37 12.55
C THR A 34 5.04 6.17 11.52
N GLY A 35 3.79 6.32 11.92
CA GLY A 35 2.66 6.38 10.99
C GLY A 35 2.55 7.77 10.36
N ILE A 36 2.17 7.83 9.10
CA ILE A 36 1.83 9.09 8.45
C ILE A 36 0.52 8.94 7.68
N VAL A 37 -0.41 9.85 7.94
CA VAL A 37 -1.73 9.88 7.32
C VAL A 37 -1.78 11.04 6.35
N PHE A 38 -2.22 10.78 5.12
CA PHE A 38 -2.48 11.79 4.10
C PHE A 38 -3.97 11.80 3.75
N ASP A 39 -4.53 12.97 3.50
CA ASP A 39 -5.87 13.10 2.95
C ASP A 39 -5.89 13.16 1.41
N ASP A 40 -4.73 13.37 0.79
CA ASP A 40 -4.53 13.40 -0.66
C ASP A 40 -3.40 12.46 -1.10
N ILE A 41 -3.71 11.63 -2.09
CA ILE A 41 -2.77 10.66 -2.69
C ILE A 41 -1.61 11.35 -3.42
N LEU A 42 -1.83 12.52 -4.02
CA LEU A 42 -0.77 13.28 -4.65
C LEU A 42 0.23 13.80 -3.62
N GLU A 43 -0.24 14.24 -2.45
CA GLU A 43 0.62 14.61 -1.33
C GLU A 43 1.45 13.42 -0.88
N GLN A 44 0.82 12.25 -0.65
CA GLN A 44 1.54 11.02 -0.29
C GLN A 44 2.64 10.68 -1.30
N LYS A 45 2.32 10.67 -2.60
CA LYS A 45 3.28 10.36 -3.66
C LYS A 45 4.45 11.34 -3.67
N LEU A 46 4.19 12.66 -3.65
CA LEU A 46 5.23 13.68 -3.66
C LEU A 46 6.10 13.64 -2.39
N PHE A 47 5.51 13.32 -1.25
CA PHE A 47 6.25 13.11 -0.01
C PHE A 47 7.23 11.93 -0.13
N ILE A 48 6.78 10.79 -0.68
CA ILE A 48 7.64 9.63 -0.93
C ILE A 48 8.73 9.97 -1.94
N ASP A 49 8.41 10.65 -3.05
CA ASP A 49 9.37 11.08 -4.06
C ASP A 49 10.43 12.03 -3.47
N MET A 50 10.05 12.90 -2.53
CA MET A 50 10.97 13.76 -1.79
C MET A 50 11.90 12.93 -0.89
N LEU A 51 11.39 11.94 -0.17
CA LEU A 51 12.20 11.05 0.66
C LEU A 51 13.12 10.14 -0.17
N LEU A 52 12.77 9.83 -1.41
CA LEU A 52 13.65 9.16 -2.36
C LEU A 52 14.70 10.08 -2.99
N GLY A 53 14.60 11.38 -2.75
CA GLY A 53 15.50 12.39 -3.33
C GLY A 53 15.21 12.71 -4.80
N ASP A 54 14.03 12.36 -5.29
CA ASP A 54 13.59 12.65 -6.66
C ASP A 54 12.86 14.00 -6.76
N VAL A 55 12.38 14.53 -5.62
CA VAL A 55 11.79 15.88 -5.48
C VAL A 55 12.52 16.65 -4.38
N LEU A 56 12.90 17.90 -4.65
CA LEU A 56 13.58 18.76 -3.69
C LEU A 56 12.59 19.64 -2.94
N LEU A 57 12.93 19.97 -1.69
CA LEU A 57 12.26 21.04 -0.99
C LEU A 57 12.52 22.39 -1.69
N TYR A 58 11.48 23.19 -1.82
CA TYR A 58 11.59 24.57 -2.33
C TYR A 58 12.01 25.54 -1.23
N SER A 59 11.56 25.31 0.00
CA SER A 59 11.97 26.08 1.20
C SER A 59 11.75 25.23 2.44
N GLY A 60 12.16 25.74 3.61
CA GLY A 60 12.14 25.04 4.89
C GLY A 60 13.54 24.60 5.31
N LYS A 61 13.62 23.75 6.32
CA LYS A 61 14.87 23.19 6.80
C LYS A 61 14.78 21.66 6.77
N ILE A 62 15.87 21.01 6.44
CA ILE A 62 16.00 19.55 6.48
C ILE A 62 17.26 19.18 7.24
N PHE A 63 17.10 18.28 8.20
CA PHE A 63 18.19 17.72 8.98
C PHE A 63 18.24 16.21 8.70
N VAL A 64 19.42 15.70 8.43
CA VAL A 64 19.67 14.28 8.24
C VAL A 64 20.76 13.87 9.23
N ASN A 65 20.47 12.88 10.08
CA ASN A 65 21.34 12.45 11.18
C ASN A 65 21.73 13.61 12.11
N GLU A 66 20.77 14.43 12.54
CA GLU A 66 20.94 15.58 13.44
C GLU A 66 21.70 16.77 12.83
N GLU A 67 22.09 16.70 11.55
CA GLU A 67 22.82 17.75 10.87
C GLU A 67 21.93 18.43 9.81
N ARG A 68 21.89 19.77 9.85
CA ARG A 68 21.22 20.54 8.80
C ARG A 68 21.96 20.37 7.47
N LYS A 69 21.21 20.02 6.43
CA LYS A 69 21.75 19.77 5.09
C LYS A 69 21.18 20.73 4.05
N ALA A 70 21.96 20.99 2.99
CA ALA A 70 21.41 21.57 1.78
C ALA A 70 20.47 20.56 1.10
N TYR A 71 19.47 21.03 0.33
CA TYR A 71 18.42 20.15 -0.22
C TYR A 71 18.99 19.06 -1.13
N GLU A 72 19.96 19.39 -1.97
CA GLU A 72 20.59 18.44 -2.88
C GLU A 72 21.46 17.39 -2.13
N GLU A 73 22.10 17.82 -1.04
CA GLU A 73 22.87 16.92 -0.18
C GLU A 73 21.94 15.96 0.56
N ALA A 74 20.86 16.50 1.14
CA ALA A 74 19.85 15.70 1.82
C ALA A 74 19.20 14.67 0.87
N ALA A 75 18.81 15.10 -0.32
CA ALA A 75 18.24 14.23 -1.35
C ALA A 75 19.18 13.07 -1.71
N ARG A 76 20.48 13.36 -1.88
CA ARG A 76 21.49 12.33 -2.18
C ARG A 76 21.67 11.33 -1.04
N LEU A 77 21.68 11.80 0.21
CA LEU A 77 21.77 10.95 1.39
C LEU A 77 20.51 10.07 1.54
N LEU A 78 19.33 10.67 1.41
CA LEU A 78 18.05 9.96 1.49
C LEU A 78 17.92 8.89 0.41
N LYS A 79 18.30 9.17 -0.84
CA LYS A 79 18.32 8.19 -1.93
C LYS A 79 19.13 6.93 -1.61
N GLN A 80 20.21 7.08 -0.85
CA GLN A 80 21.02 5.95 -0.41
C GLN A 80 20.44 5.23 0.80
N GLN A 81 19.80 5.96 1.71
CA GLN A 81 19.38 5.47 3.03
C GLN A 81 17.93 4.98 3.08
N VAL A 82 17.09 5.38 2.12
CA VAL A 82 15.66 5.05 2.10
C VAL A 82 15.39 3.86 1.19
N ALA A 83 14.49 2.98 1.60
CA ALA A 83 13.83 1.98 0.76
C ALA A 83 12.32 2.17 0.83
N VAL A 84 11.60 1.85 -0.24
CA VAL A 84 10.13 1.88 -0.29
C VAL A 84 9.64 0.50 -0.68
N ILE A 85 8.76 -0.04 0.15
CA ILE A 85 8.05 -1.31 -0.02
C ILE A 85 6.57 -0.99 -0.14
N GLY A 86 5.91 -1.41 -1.20
CA GLY A 86 4.51 -1.07 -1.44
C GLY A 86 3.84 -2.01 -2.44
N SER A 87 2.71 -1.60 -2.97
CA SER A 87 1.86 -2.41 -3.85
C SER A 87 2.57 -2.97 -5.09
N LYS A 88 3.59 -2.29 -5.60
CA LYS A 88 4.44 -2.80 -6.68
C LYS A 88 5.75 -3.30 -6.12
N SER A 89 5.89 -4.62 -6.03
CA SER A 89 7.14 -5.25 -5.63
C SER A 89 8.28 -4.89 -6.59
N LYS A 90 9.44 -4.55 -6.03
CA LYS A 90 10.68 -4.27 -6.77
C LYS A 90 11.55 -5.51 -6.94
N LEU A 91 11.06 -6.67 -6.54
CA LEU A 91 11.76 -7.94 -6.73
C LEU A 91 11.72 -8.35 -8.19
N LEU A 92 12.84 -8.89 -8.68
CA LEU A 92 12.96 -9.42 -10.03
C LEU A 92 12.40 -10.85 -10.08
N PRO A 93 11.29 -11.10 -10.81
CA PRO A 93 10.61 -12.40 -10.79
C PRO A 93 11.42 -13.55 -11.41
N SER A 94 12.39 -13.22 -12.25
CA SER A 94 13.19 -14.16 -13.03
C SER A 94 14.37 -14.75 -12.28
N ILE A 95 14.78 -14.16 -11.17
CA ILE A 95 15.92 -14.61 -10.35
C ILE A 95 15.47 -15.19 -9.01
N THR A 96 16.39 -15.80 -8.27
CA THR A 96 16.09 -16.41 -6.97
C THR A 96 15.86 -15.37 -5.88
N ILE A 97 15.37 -15.80 -4.72
CA ILE A 97 15.18 -14.95 -3.56
C ILE A 97 16.55 -14.42 -3.09
N GLU A 98 17.53 -15.31 -2.97
CA GLU A 98 18.88 -14.99 -2.55
C GLU A 98 19.52 -13.95 -3.47
N ASP A 99 19.38 -14.14 -4.78
CA ASP A 99 19.89 -13.16 -5.76
C ASP A 99 19.21 -11.81 -5.60
N ASN A 100 17.89 -11.76 -5.34
CA ASN A 100 17.18 -10.51 -5.10
C ASN A 100 17.66 -9.76 -3.86
N ILE A 101 18.02 -10.48 -2.80
CA ILE A 101 18.48 -9.89 -1.54
C ILE A 101 19.92 -9.37 -1.69
N PHE A 102 20.83 -10.17 -2.28
CA PHE A 102 22.26 -9.93 -2.20
C PHE A 102 22.89 -9.28 -3.43
N LEU A 103 22.23 -9.37 -4.62
CA LEU A 103 22.77 -8.88 -5.88
C LEU A 103 23.25 -7.42 -5.84
N PHE A 104 22.53 -6.56 -5.12
CA PHE A 104 22.84 -5.13 -5.06
C PHE A 104 23.60 -4.72 -3.80
N SER A 105 23.66 -5.60 -2.78
CA SER A 105 24.44 -5.34 -1.56
C SER A 105 25.93 -5.63 -1.75
N ASP A 106 26.25 -6.63 -2.58
CA ASP A 106 27.61 -7.03 -2.87
C ASP A 106 28.09 -6.42 -4.18
N ARG A 107 29.17 -5.62 -4.13
CA ARG A 107 29.85 -5.10 -5.34
C ARG A 107 30.73 -6.15 -6.02
N LYS A 108 30.44 -7.45 -5.83
CA LYS A 108 31.20 -8.55 -6.41
C LYS A 108 30.79 -8.75 -7.87
N LEU A 109 31.77 -8.91 -8.77
CA LEU A 109 31.57 -9.20 -10.19
C LEU A 109 31.08 -10.63 -10.46
N PHE A 110 31.24 -11.54 -9.50
CA PHE A 110 30.86 -12.94 -9.61
C PHE A 110 29.93 -13.31 -8.46
N LEU A 111 28.80 -13.91 -8.81
CA LEU A 111 27.79 -14.40 -7.88
C LEU A 111 28.20 -15.77 -7.34
N ASP A 112 28.42 -15.89 -6.04
CA ASP A 112 28.58 -17.20 -5.38
C ASP A 112 27.23 -17.62 -4.77
N GLN A 113 26.50 -18.44 -5.50
CA GLN A 113 25.19 -18.94 -5.06
C GLN A 113 25.25 -19.71 -3.74
N LYS A 114 26.39 -20.37 -3.45
CA LYS A 114 26.56 -21.10 -2.20
C LYS A 114 26.70 -20.11 -1.04
N GLU A 115 27.53 -19.09 -1.18
CA GLU A 115 27.69 -18.01 -0.20
C GLU A 115 26.33 -17.33 0.08
N TYR A 116 25.54 -17.04 -0.97
CA TYR A 116 24.24 -16.39 -0.81
C TYR A 116 23.20 -17.26 -0.06
N ARG A 117 23.18 -18.56 -0.33
CA ARG A 117 22.35 -19.50 0.41
C ARG A 117 22.74 -19.57 1.89
N GLU A 118 24.02 -19.67 2.20
CA GLU A 118 24.50 -19.70 3.58
C GLU A 118 24.16 -18.39 4.32
N ARG A 119 24.33 -17.24 3.67
CA ARG A 119 23.96 -15.94 4.23
C ARG A 119 22.44 -15.82 4.45
N PHE A 120 21.65 -16.30 3.50
CA PHE A 120 20.19 -16.28 3.62
C PHE A 120 19.73 -17.16 4.78
N GLN A 121 20.26 -18.35 4.93
CA GLN A 121 19.95 -19.23 6.07
C GLN A 121 20.33 -18.57 7.41
N LYS A 122 21.47 -17.89 7.47
CA LYS A 122 21.88 -17.15 8.65
C LYS A 122 20.89 -16.02 9.00
N LEU A 123 20.51 -15.21 8.02
CA LEU A 123 19.48 -14.16 8.18
C LEU A 123 18.14 -14.71 8.66
N ARG A 124 17.69 -15.81 8.06
CA ARG A 124 16.44 -16.47 8.45
C ARG A 124 16.48 -16.93 9.90
N THR A 125 17.58 -17.52 10.32
CA THR A 125 17.77 -17.96 11.71
C THR A 125 17.81 -16.77 12.66
N GLU A 126 18.55 -15.71 12.33
CA GLU A 126 18.67 -14.49 13.13
C GLU A 126 17.32 -13.80 13.32
N LEU A 127 16.54 -13.71 12.25
CA LEU A 127 15.24 -13.03 12.26
C LEU A 127 14.05 -13.96 12.52
N ASN A 128 14.31 -15.26 12.73
CA ASN A 128 13.32 -16.31 13.00
C ASN A 128 12.20 -16.34 11.91
N ILE A 129 12.63 -16.45 10.64
CA ILE A 129 11.75 -16.55 9.47
C ILE A 129 11.54 -18.01 9.08
N SER A 130 10.30 -18.39 8.73
CA SER A 130 9.92 -19.77 8.36
C SER A 130 10.73 -20.34 7.19
N ASP A 131 10.95 -21.65 7.20
CA ASP A 131 11.66 -22.38 6.14
C ASP A 131 10.81 -22.67 4.88
N ASP A 132 9.50 -22.49 4.95
CA ASP A 132 8.54 -22.84 3.90
C ASP A 132 8.38 -21.76 2.81
N MET A 133 9.43 -21.04 2.44
CA MET A 133 9.33 -20.06 1.36
C MET A 133 9.67 -20.70 -0.01
N PRO A 134 8.88 -20.40 -1.07
CA PRO A 134 9.22 -20.80 -2.42
C PRO A 134 10.57 -20.22 -2.88
N HIS A 135 11.38 -21.00 -3.60
CA HIS A 135 12.69 -20.53 -4.09
C HIS A 135 12.61 -19.43 -5.16
N LYS A 136 11.48 -19.26 -5.84
CA LYS A 136 11.31 -18.30 -6.94
C LYS A 136 10.35 -17.21 -6.55
N VAL A 137 10.74 -15.97 -6.80
CA VAL A 137 9.96 -14.77 -6.49
C VAL A 137 8.55 -14.78 -7.10
N ARG A 138 8.39 -15.32 -8.31
CA ARG A 138 7.06 -15.42 -8.97
C ARG A 138 6.02 -16.24 -8.20
N ASN A 139 6.46 -17.13 -7.30
CA ASN A 139 5.60 -18.01 -6.52
C ASN A 139 5.34 -17.46 -5.10
N LEU A 140 5.91 -16.31 -4.76
CA LEU A 140 5.73 -15.68 -3.45
C LEU A 140 4.35 -15.03 -3.34
N SER A 141 3.71 -15.21 -2.20
CA SER A 141 2.54 -14.44 -1.77
C SER A 141 2.90 -12.96 -1.57
N ALA A 142 1.90 -12.09 -1.38
CA ALA A 142 2.12 -10.67 -1.08
C ALA A 142 2.94 -10.49 0.19
N LYS A 143 2.62 -11.21 1.28
CA LYS A 143 3.37 -11.21 2.53
C LYS A 143 4.83 -11.60 2.34
N GLU A 144 5.09 -12.71 1.65
CA GLU A 144 6.44 -13.20 1.42
C GLU A 144 7.26 -12.20 0.61
N LYS A 145 6.66 -11.52 -0.39
CA LYS A 145 7.34 -10.45 -1.13
C LYS A 145 7.73 -9.29 -0.22
N VAL A 146 6.84 -8.85 0.66
CA VAL A 146 7.15 -7.80 1.64
C VAL A 146 8.29 -8.22 2.56
N ILE A 147 8.28 -9.46 3.06
CA ILE A 147 9.36 -10.00 3.90
C ILE A 147 10.69 -9.99 3.15
N ILE A 148 10.72 -10.44 1.89
CA ILE A 148 11.96 -10.47 1.10
C ILE A 148 12.46 -9.04 0.81
N GLU A 149 11.58 -8.09 0.54
CA GLU A 149 11.96 -6.68 0.37
C GLU A 149 12.50 -6.06 1.66
N LEU A 150 11.95 -6.43 2.83
CA LEU A 150 12.49 -6.04 4.14
C LEU A 150 13.89 -6.61 4.36
N LEU A 151 14.12 -7.90 4.05
CA LEU A 151 15.43 -8.53 4.14
C LEU A 151 16.44 -7.88 3.20
N LYS A 152 16.02 -7.53 1.99
CA LYS A 152 16.86 -6.79 1.04
C LYS A 152 17.25 -5.43 1.60
N ALA A 153 16.30 -4.65 2.12
CA ALA A 153 16.58 -3.36 2.74
C ALA A 153 17.53 -3.48 3.94
N TYR A 154 17.37 -4.55 4.73
CA TYR A 154 18.24 -4.86 5.87
C TYR A 154 19.68 -5.15 5.43
N GLU A 155 19.89 -5.99 4.42
CA GLU A 155 21.19 -6.29 3.84
C GLU A 155 21.84 -5.08 3.16
N GLU A 156 21.05 -4.26 2.48
CA GLU A 156 21.52 -2.99 1.90
C GLU A 156 21.82 -1.91 2.95
N ARG A 157 21.62 -2.22 4.25
CA ARG A 157 21.82 -1.32 5.39
C ARG A 157 21.04 -0.01 5.27
N LYS A 158 19.84 -0.08 4.73
CA LYS A 158 18.93 1.06 4.68
C LYS A 158 18.65 1.54 6.10
N LYS A 159 18.49 2.85 6.28
CA LYS A 159 18.23 3.46 7.57
C LYS A 159 16.74 3.73 7.78
N ILE A 160 16.02 3.97 6.70
CA ILE A 160 14.59 4.27 6.70
C ILE A 160 13.92 3.35 5.68
N VAL A 161 12.89 2.65 6.11
CA VAL A 161 12.02 1.85 5.23
C VAL A 161 10.62 2.46 5.25
N ILE A 162 10.15 2.84 4.08
CA ILE A 162 8.78 3.32 3.90
C ILE A 162 7.91 2.13 3.51
N LEU A 163 6.88 1.85 4.30
CA LEU A 163 5.86 0.87 4.02
C LEU A 163 4.65 1.61 3.42
N ASP A 164 4.52 1.55 2.10
CA ASP A 164 3.54 2.33 1.35
C ASP A 164 2.29 1.51 1.05
N GLU A 165 1.17 1.85 1.73
CA GLU A 165 -0.13 1.21 1.58
C GLU A 165 -0.13 -0.31 1.80
N ILE A 166 0.69 -0.82 2.73
CA ILE A 166 0.76 -2.27 2.99
C ILE A 166 -0.52 -2.85 3.56
N THR A 167 -1.38 -2.03 4.15
CA THR A 167 -2.70 -2.44 4.66
C THR A 167 -3.65 -2.89 3.55
N SER A 168 -3.46 -2.37 2.34
CA SER A 168 -4.22 -2.80 1.17
C SER A 168 -3.72 -4.11 0.55
N LEU A 169 -2.49 -4.53 0.92
CA LEU A 169 -1.84 -5.71 0.35
C LEU A 169 -1.97 -6.95 1.23
N LEU A 170 -2.09 -6.76 2.54
CA LEU A 170 -1.94 -7.82 3.53
C LEU A 170 -3.17 -7.92 4.42
N SER A 171 -3.54 -9.15 4.78
CA SER A 171 -4.54 -9.40 5.81
C SER A 171 -4.03 -8.92 7.18
N GLU A 172 -4.93 -8.67 8.13
CA GLU A 172 -4.58 -8.27 9.50
C GLU A 172 -3.62 -9.27 10.16
N LYS A 173 -3.83 -10.57 9.94
CA LYS A 173 -2.94 -11.63 10.41
C LYS A 173 -1.53 -11.51 9.81
N ASP A 174 -1.43 -11.30 8.49
CA ASP A 174 -0.15 -11.17 7.79
C ASP A 174 0.60 -9.90 8.22
N LEU A 175 -0.13 -8.82 8.46
CA LEU A 175 0.43 -7.58 9.02
C LEU A 175 1.05 -7.83 10.40
N GLY A 176 0.37 -8.56 11.29
CA GLY A 176 0.92 -8.94 12.60
C GLY A 176 2.26 -9.68 12.49
N GLU A 177 2.38 -10.62 11.54
CA GLU A 177 3.64 -11.33 11.28
C GLU A 177 4.74 -10.39 10.73
N VAL A 178 4.39 -9.49 9.80
CA VAL A 178 5.31 -8.50 9.23
C VAL A 178 5.79 -7.52 10.30
N PHE A 179 4.89 -6.99 11.14
CA PHE A 179 5.29 -6.08 12.23
C PHE A 179 6.13 -6.77 13.31
N SER A 180 5.88 -8.05 13.57
CA SER A 180 6.74 -8.85 14.46
C SER A 180 8.18 -9.00 13.91
N LEU A 181 8.33 -9.07 12.59
CA LEU A 181 9.65 -9.05 11.95
C LEU A 181 10.28 -7.65 12.02
N ILE A 182 9.49 -6.60 11.76
CA ILE A 182 9.92 -5.20 11.85
C ILE A 182 10.48 -4.88 13.24
N ASP A 183 9.84 -5.35 14.31
CA ASP A 183 10.32 -5.14 15.67
C ASP A 183 11.75 -5.68 15.89
N LYS A 184 12.11 -6.80 15.27
CA LYS A 184 13.48 -7.34 15.33
C LYS A 184 14.48 -6.49 14.54
N MET A 185 14.02 -5.79 13.50
CA MET A 185 14.86 -4.97 12.62
C MET A 185 15.05 -3.54 13.15
N LYS A 186 14.27 -3.08 14.12
CA LYS A 186 14.30 -1.72 14.68
C LYS A 186 15.66 -1.29 15.23
N SER A 187 16.50 -2.23 15.63
CA SER A 187 17.86 -1.93 16.08
C SER A 187 18.76 -1.33 14.98
N GLN A 188 18.44 -1.60 13.70
CA GLN A 188 19.26 -1.19 12.55
C GLN A 188 18.57 -0.16 11.67
N MET A 189 17.24 -0.13 11.61
CA MET A 189 16.47 0.72 10.73
C MET A 189 15.20 1.27 11.42
N SER A 190 14.64 2.31 10.84
CA SER A 190 13.40 2.93 11.27
C SER A 190 12.37 2.81 10.17
N PHE A 191 11.10 2.88 10.53
CA PHE A 191 10.01 2.62 9.61
C PHE A 191 9.06 3.80 9.55
N LEU A 192 8.69 4.19 8.35
CA LEU A 192 7.63 5.14 8.07
C LEU A 192 6.50 4.38 7.36
N VAL A 193 5.31 4.41 7.93
CA VAL A 193 4.18 3.65 7.41
C VAL A 193 3.11 4.61 6.95
N THR A 194 2.76 4.58 5.66
CA THR A 194 1.57 5.30 5.21
C THR A 194 0.35 4.52 5.68
N VAL A 195 -0.47 5.15 6.48
CA VAL A 195 -1.63 4.53 7.12
C VAL A 195 -2.93 5.21 6.69
N GLY A 196 -3.97 4.41 6.53
CA GLY A 196 -5.34 4.90 6.48
C GLY A 196 -5.88 5.13 7.90
N PHE A 197 -7.20 5.02 8.03
CA PHE A 197 -7.90 5.20 9.32
C PHE A 197 -8.23 3.88 10.02
N GLU A 198 -7.51 2.82 9.66
CA GLU A 198 -7.69 1.50 10.26
C GLU A 198 -7.11 1.49 11.67
N ASP A 199 -7.97 1.32 12.66
CA ASP A 199 -7.60 1.37 14.07
C ASP A 199 -6.56 0.30 14.45
N PHE A 200 -6.60 -0.87 13.80
CA PHE A 200 -5.76 -2.01 14.15
C PHE A 200 -4.27 -1.83 13.84
N ILE A 201 -3.91 -1.05 12.81
CA ILE A 201 -2.50 -0.83 12.47
C ILE A 201 -1.83 0.20 13.39
N MET A 202 -2.62 1.06 14.02
CA MET A 202 -2.09 2.17 14.82
C MET A 202 -1.43 1.69 16.12
N GLU A 203 -1.75 0.48 16.59
CA GLU A 203 -1.14 -0.07 17.82
C GLU A 203 0.36 -0.37 17.67
N TRP A 204 0.86 -0.54 16.43
CA TRP A 204 2.30 -0.75 16.18
C TRP A 204 3.10 0.55 16.00
N MET A 205 2.44 1.71 15.97
CA MET A 205 3.11 3.00 15.74
C MET A 205 3.54 3.61 17.08
N GLU A 206 4.77 4.12 17.14
CA GLU A 206 5.23 4.92 18.27
C GLU A 206 4.86 6.40 18.13
N SER A 207 4.75 6.89 16.90
CA SER A 207 4.31 8.25 16.59
C SER A 207 3.46 8.29 15.32
N ILE A 208 2.63 9.33 15.19
CA ILE A 208 1.79 9.55 14.01
C ILE A 208 1.86 11.02 13.61
N ALA A 209 2.07 11.26 12.32
CA ALA A 209 1.91 12.55 11.69
C ALA A 209 0.66 12.56 10.80
N VAL A 210 -0.09 13.66 10.81
CA VAL A 210 -1.25 13.86 9.92
C VAL A 210 -0.96 15.04 9.00
N VAL A 211 -1.03 14.79 7.71
CA VAL A 211 -0.85 15.82 6.67
C VAL A 211 -2.19 16.10 6.01
N GLN A 212 -2.58 17.37 6.05
CA GLN A 212 -3.82 17.83 5.44
C GLN A 212 -3.60 19.14 4.69
N ASN A 213 -4.08 19.23 3.45
CA ASN A 213 -3.94 20.42 2.62
C ASN A 213 -2.50 20.93 2.55
N GLY A 214 -1.53 20.05 2.41
CA GLY A 214 -0.11 20.38 2.32
C GLY A 214 0.54 20.81 3.64
N ARG A 215 -0.09 20.58 4.78
CA ARG A 215 0.43 20.96 6.11
C ARG A 215 0.40 19.81 7.08
N THR A 216 1.40 19.73 7.93
CA THR A 216 1.36 18.81 9.06
C THR A 216 0.50 19.42 10.17
N THR A 217 -0.65 18.80 10.44
CA THR A 217 -1.61 19.31 11.43
C THR A 217 -1.47 18.66 12.80
N PHE A 218 -0.81 17.50 12.86
CA PHE A 218 -0.66 16.75 14.11
C PHE A 218 0.57 15.87 14.06
N VAL A 219 1.40 15.93 15.10
CA VAL A 219 2.50 14.98 15.35
C VAL A 219 2.49 14.67 16.85
N SER A 220 2.39 13.37 17.22
CA SER A 220 2.43 12.98 18.64
C SER A 220 2.96 11.56 18.80
N GLY A 221 3.69 11.35 19.90
CA GLY A 221 4.03 10.01 20.38
C GLY A 221 2.80 9.30 20.96
N ILE A 222 2.47 8.12 20.42
CA ILE A 222 1.26 7.36 20.80
C ILE A 222 1.25 6.94 22.27
N SER A 223 2.42 6.75 22.86
CA SER A 223 2.57 6.44 24.28
C SER A 223 1.97 7.51 25.22
N GLN A 224 1.72 8.71 24.71
CA GLN A 224 1.13 9.83 25.45
C GLN A 224 -0.38 9.97 25.22
N LEU A 225 -0.94 9.27 24.25
CA LEU A 225 -2.35 9.35 23.86
C LEU A 225 -3.10 8.09 24.35
N ASN A 226 -3.57 8.12 25.59
CA ASN A 226 -4.45 7.07 26.12
C ASN A 226 -5.66 6.82 25.20
N CYS A 227 -5.75 5.63 24.58
CA CYS A 227 -6.93 4.94 24.03
C CYS A 227 -7.88 5.68 23.07
N LYS A 228 -7.62 6.92 22.65
CA LYS A 228 -8.60 7.69 21.85
C LYS A 228 -8.01 8.26 20.56
N LEU A 229 -6.83 7.78 20.15
CA LEU A 229 -6.14 8.33 18.98
C LEU A 229 -7.01 8.26 17.72
N SER A 230 -7.65 7.12 17.45
CA SER A 230 -8.55 6.96 16.32
C SER A 230 -9.71 7.94 16.33
N LYS A 231 -10.25 8.26 17.52
CA LYS A 231 -11.34 9.26 17.64
C LYS A 231 -10.83 10.67 17.39
N VAL A 232 -9.64 11.01 17.87
CA VAL A 232 -9.01 12.32 17.66
C VAL A 232 -8.63 12.48 16.20
N LEU A 233 -8.01 11.47 15.58
CA LEU A 233 -7.67 11.48 14.16
C LEU A 233 -8.93 11.57 13.28
N LYS A 234 -9.96 10.78 13.59
CA LYS A 234 -11.25 10.87 12.91
C LYS A 234 -11.86 12.26 13.07
N ALA A 235 -11.85 12.86 14.25
CA ALA A 235 -12.38 14.21 14.49
C ALA A 235 -11.61 15.25 13.65
N LEU A 236 -10.28 15.25 13.70
CA LEU A 236 -9.44 16.20 12.93
C LEU A 236 -9.70 16.14 11.42
N ILE A 237 -10.03 14.99 10.90
CA ILE A 237 -10.21 14.77 9.45
C ILE A 237 -11.67 14.91 9.04
N TYR A 238 -12.60 14.43 9.86
CA TYR A 238 -14.03 14.49 9.56
C TYR A 238 -14.66 15.86 9.88
N GLU A 239 -14.13 16.62 10.83
CA GLU A 239 -14.60 18.00 11.08
C GLU A 239 -14.39 18.90 9.85
N ASN A 240 -13.31 18.66 9.09
CA ASN A 240 -13.05 19.40 7.85
C ASN A 240 -13.80 18.84 6.61
N LYS A 241 -14.33 17.60 6.67
CA LYS A 241 -15.09 16.96 5.57
C LYS A 241 -16.60 16.93 5.81
N ALA A 242 -17.09 17.28 7.00
CA ALA A 242 -18.50 17.23 7.34
C ALA A 242 -19.38 18.19 6.49
N GLU A 243 -18.77 19.19 5.87
CA GLU A 243 -19.48 20.07 4.93
C GLU A 243 -19.67 19.48 3.52
N THR A 244 -18.93 18.42 3.16
CA THR A 244 -18.92 17.86 1.79
C THR A 244 -19.70 16.55 1.62
N PHE A 245 -19.89 15.80 2.69
CA PHE A 245 -20.74 14.61 2.67
C PHE A 245 -22.06 14.95 3.36
N GLY A 246 -23.01 15.43 2.57
CA GLY A 246 -24.43 15.44 3.02
C GLY A 246 -24.75 14.07 3.57
N ALA A 247 -25.42 14.02 4.72
CA ALA A 247 -25.87 12.78 5.31
C ALA A 247 -26.54 11.94 4.22
N TYR A 248 -25.85 10.91 3.74
CA TYR A 248 -26.49 9.85 2.99
C TYR A 248 -27.41 9.17 4.00
N GLY A 249 -28.63 9.72 4.11
CA GLY A 249 -29.69 9.06 4.81
C GLY A 249 -29.75 7.64 4.24
N GLN A 250 -29.87 6.65 5.11
CA GLN A 250 -30.22 5.30 4.71
C GLN A 250 -31.54 5.40 3.93
N LYS A 251 -31.48 5.64 2.63
CA LYS A 251 -32.55 5.29 1.74
C LYS A 251 -32.61 3.77 1.79
N VAL A 252 -33.56 3.24 2.52
CA VAL A 252 -34.02 1.88 2.29
C VAL A 252 -34.52 1.88 0.84
N ILE A 253 -33.62 1.44 -0.05
CA ILE A 253 -33.95 1.25 -1.44
C ILE A 253 -34.75 -0.04 -1.46
N ASN A 254 -36.08 0.09 -1.50
CA ASN A 254 -36.98 -1.00 -1.88
C ASN A 254 -36.69 -1.32 -3.37
N GLY A 255 -35.53 -1.88 -3.65
CA GLY A 255 -35.12 -2.35 -4.97
C GLY A 255 -35.89 -3.65 -5.27
N GLN A 256 -36.89 -3.59 -6.10
CA GLN A 256 -37.62 -4.78 -6.58
C GLN A 256 -36.85 -5.55 -7.66
N ASN A 257 -35.70 -5.04 -8.16
CA ASN A 257 -34.96 -5.67 -9.26
C ASN A 257 -33.58 -6.13 -8.80
N ASN A 258 -33.36 -7.44 -8.79
CA ASN A 258 -32.03 -8.03 -8.61
C ASN A 258 -31.17 -7.71 -9.84
N VAL A 259 -30.06 -7.03 -9.61
CA VAL A 259 -29.07 -6.71 -10.65
C VAL A 259 -28.04 -7.82 -10.76
N LEU A 260 -27.65 -8.42 -9.64
CA LEU A 260 -26.70 -9.51 -9.57
C LEU A 260 -27.25 -10.62 -8.67
N GLU A 261 -27.13 -11.83 -9.12
CA GLU A 261 -27.45 -13.02 -8.33
C GLU A 261 -26.37 -14.08 -8.51
N VAL A 262 -25.83 -14.54 -7.40
CA VAL A 262 -24.81 -15.59 -7.32
C VAL A 262 -25.44 -16.77 -6.60
N ARG A 263 -25.49 -17.92 -7.27
CA ARG A 263 -26.17 -19.15 -6.80
C ARG A 263 -25.19 -20.28 -6.71
N ASP A 264 -24.92 -20.77 -5.49
CA ASP A 264 -24.12 -21.95 -5.17
C ASP A 264 -22.74 -21.97 -5.85
N VAL A 265 -22.14 -20.80 -6.07
CA VAL A 265 -20.90 -20.67 -6.83
C VAL A 265 -19.73 -21.17 -6.01
N SER A 266 -18.96 -22.07 -6.62
CA SER A 266 -17.68 -22.57 -6.10
C SER A 266 -16.58 -22.36 -7.13
N THR A 267 -15.40 -21.96 -6.64
CA THR A 267 -14.16 -21.87 -7.40
C THR A 267 -13.07 -22.65 -6.67
N CYS A 268 -11.82 -22.57 -7.09
CA CYS A 268 -10.71 -23.19 -6.40
C CYS A 268 -10.59 -22.78 -4.91
N TYR A 269 -10.91 -21.51 -4.58
CA TYR A 269 -10.75 -20.95 -3.23
C TYR A 269 -12.05 -20.52 -2.56
N LEU A 270 -13.16 -20.45 -3.30
CA LEU A 270 -14.49 -20.11 -2.77
C LEU A 270 -15.40 -21.31 -2.80
N LYS A 271 -16.22 -21.47 -1.78
CA LYS A 271 -17.16 -22.61 -1.70
C LYS A 271 -18.56 -22.12 -1.38
N ASN A 272 -19.51 -22.57 -2.21
CA ASN A 272 -20.96 -22.39 -2.01
C ASN A 272 -21.37 -20.92 -1.78
N LEU A 273 -20.85 -20.03 -2.62
CA LEU A 273 -21.11 -18.58 -2.50
C LEU A 273 -22.53 -18.28 -2.97
N ASN A 274 -23.33 -17.65 -2.11
CA ASN A 274 -24.73 -17.30 -2.35
C ASN A 274 -25.00 -15.89 -1.89
N PHE A 275 -25.39 -15.01 -2.80
CA PHE A 275 -25.87 -13.67 -2.47
C PHE A 275 -26.62 -13.02 -3.66
N THR A 276 -27.38 -11.99 -3.36
CA THR A 276 -28.04 -11.13 -4.34
C THR A 276 -27.68 -9.68 -4.10
N LEU A 277 -27.69 -8.88 -5.16
CA LEU A 277 -27.49 -7.43 -5.11
C LEU A 277 -28.60 -6.75 -5.90
N CYS A 278 -29.30 -5.84 -5.24
CA CYS A 278 -30.37 -5.07 -5.84
C CYS A 278 -29.84 -3.78 -6.48
N SER A 279 -30.64 -3.19 -7.37
CA SER A 279 -30.29 -1.91 -7.98
C SER A 279 -30.10 -0.81 -6.92
N GLY A 280 -28.96 -0.13 -6.96
CA GLY A 280 -28.58 0.93 -6.01
C GLY A 280 -28.10 0.44 -4.64
N GLU A 281 -27.95 -0.87 -4.45
CA GLU A 281 -27.44 -1.47 -3.22
C GLU A 281 -25.91 -1.45 -3.20
N LEU A 282 -25.32 -1.32 -1.99
CA LEU A 282 -23.91 -1.48 -1.70
C LEU A 282 -23.72 -2.71 -0.82
N LEU A 283 -23.07 -3.74 -1.38
CA LEU A 283 -22.73 -4.97 -0.66
C LEU A 283 -21.27 -4.90 -0.22
N LYS A 284 -20.99 -5.07 1.07
CA LYS A 284 -19.65 -5.18 1.61
C LYS A 284 -19.31 -6.64 1.87
N ILE A 285 -18.23 -7.13 1.26
CA ILE A 285 -17.76 -8.51 1.38
C ILE A 285 -16.47 -8.52 2.20
N TYR A 286 -16.44 -9.39 3.21
CA TYR A 286 -15.27 -9.64 4.03
C TYR A 286 -14.66 -10.99 3.63
N TYR A 287 -13.34 -11.03 3.47
CA TYR A 287 -12.59 -12.26 3.24
C TYR A 287 -11.55 -12.47 4.33
N SER A 288 -11.23 -13.75 4.58
CA SER A 288 -10.25 -14.15 5.60
C SER A 288 -8.82 -14.20 5.06
N ASP A 289 -8.65 -14.24 3.74
CA ASP A 289 -7.35 -14.41 3.08
C ASP A 289 -7.35 -13.84 1.66
N GLU A 290 -6.13 -13.54 1.16
CA GLU A 290 -5.93 -12.95 -0.17
C GLU A 290 -6.32 -13.87 -1.34
N LYS A 291 -6.25 -15.19 -1.15
CA LYS A 291 -6.63 -16.13 -2.25
C LYS A 291 -8.12 -16.09 -2.50
N SER A 292 -8.91 -16.06 -1.43
CA SER A 292 -10.38 -15.90 -1.52
C SER A 292 -10.77 -14.56 -2.15
N LYS A 293 -10.05 -13.49 -1.82
CA LYS A 293 -10.25 -12.16 -2.42
C LYS A 293 -9.94 -12.18 -3.92
N SER A 294 -8.76 -12.69 -4.31
CA SER A 294 -8.36 -12.78 -5.71
C SER A 294 -9.34 -13.66 -6.51
N SER A 295 -9.71 -14.81 -5.98
CA SER A 295 -10.66 -15.72 -6.62
C SER A 295 -12.04 -15.06 -6.82
N PHE A 296 -12.52 -14.27 -5.85
CA PHE A 296 -13.75 -13.50 -6.01
C PHE A 296 -13.67 -12.50 -7.17
N TRP A 297 -12.55 -11.80 -7.29
CA TRP A 297 -12.31 -10.85 -8.38
C TRP A 297 -12.18 -11.57 -9.74
N GLU A 298 -11.35 -12.62 -9.80
CA GLU A 298 -11.03 -13.37 -11.00
C GLU A 298 -12.25 -14.12 -11.55
N MET A 299 -13.16 -14.57 -10.68
CA MET A 299 -14.45 -15.15 -11.06
C MET A 299 -15.32 -14.17 -11.87
N PHE A 300 -15.38 -12.89 -11.45
CA PHE A 300 -16.14 -11.88 -12.17
C PHE A 300 -15.42 -11.35 -13.40
N SER A 301 -14.08 -11.30 -13.40
CA SER A 301 -13.30 -10.90 -14.58
C SER A 301 -13.19 -12.00 -15.64
N GLY A 302 -13.55 -13.24 -15.29
CA GLY A 302 -13.45 -14.41 -16.17
C GLY A 302 -12.03 -14.97 -16.28
N GLU A 303 -11.14 -14.62 -15.35
CA GLU A 303 -9.77 -15.15 -15.26
C GLU A 303 -9.73 -16.48 -14.50
N GLU A 304 -10.68 -16.71 -13.58
CA GLU A 304 -10.89 -18.00 -12.91
C GLU A 304 -12.20 -18.63 -13.35
N SER A 305 -12.18 -19.95 -13.55
CA SER A 305 -13.37 -20.74 -13.93
C SER A 305 -14.24 -21.04 -12.72
N ILE A 306 -15.55 -20.92 -12.88
CA ILE A 306 -16.55 -21.41 -11.93
C ILE A 306 -16.63 -22.92 -12.06
N GLU A 307 -16.37 -23.64 -10.96
CA GLU A 307 -16.45 -25.12 -10.89
C GLU A 307 -17.90 -25.58 -10.75
N GLU A 308 -18.66 -24.89 -9.89
CA GLU A 308 -20.07 -25.19 -9.61
C GLU A 308 -20.87 -23.89 -9.47
N GLY A 309 -22.18 -23.96 -9.69
CA GLY A 309 -23.10 -22.84 -9.54
C GLY A 309 -23.18 -21.93 -10.75
N GLN A 310 -23.85 -20.80 -10.61
CA GLN A 310 -24.12 -19.85 -11.70
C GLN A 310 -24.23 -18.43 -11.20
N ILE A 311 -23.84 -17.50 -12.04
CA ILE A 311 -23.98 -16.05 -11.83
C ILE A 311 -24.98 -15.49 -12.84
N TYR A 312 -25.88 -14.62 -12.38
CA TYR A 312 -26.83 -13.92 -13.24
C TYR A 312 -26.67 -12.41 -13.07
N ILE A 313 -26.69 -11.68 -14.17
CA ILE A 313 -26.75 -10.22 -14.20
C ILE A 313 -28.02 -9.81 -14.94
N SER A 314 -28.89 -9.05 -14.25
CA SER A 314 -30.19 -8.64 -14.78
C SER A 314 -30.97 -9.82 -15.40
N GLU A 315 -31.08 -10.92 -14.64
CA GLU A 315 -31.75 -12.18 -15.00
C GLU A 315 -31.09 -12.97 -16.15
N LYS A 316 -29.99 -12.49 -16.74
CA LYS A 316 -29.24 -13.20 -17.78
C LYS A 316 -28.08 -13.95 -17.18
N LEU A 317 -27.87 -15.18 -17.67
CA LEU A 317 -26.69 -15.98 -17.27
C LEU A 317 -25.41 -15.23 -17.63
N TYR A 318 -24.60 -14.96 -16.63
CA TYR A 318 -23.31 -14.31 -16.77
C TYR A 318 -22.22 -15.38 -16.99
N LYS A 319 -21.61 -15.38 -18.16
CA LYS A 319 -20.54 -16.28 -18.52
C LYS A 319 -19.50 -15.53 -19.36
N VAL A 320 -18.36 -15.30 -18.78
CA VAL A 320 -17.26 -14.54 -19.39
C VAL A 320 -15.96 -15.33 -19.27
N SER A 321 -15.03 -15.08 -20.16
CA SER A 321 -13.72 -15.73 -20.21
C SER A 321 -12.55 -14.74 -20.15
N ASN A 322 -12.84 -13.44 -20.02
CA ASN A 322 -11.85 -12.38 -19.84
C ASN A 322 -12.53 -11.07 -19.43
N MET A 323 -11.73 -10.15 -18.90
CA MET A 323 -12.19 -8.83 -18.42
C MET A 323 -12.92 -8.01 -19.49
N SER A 324 -12.49 -8.04 -20.76
CA SER A 324 -13.15 -7.29 -21.83
C SER A 324 -14.59 -7.76 -22.07
N GLN A 325 -14.86 -9.06 -21.95
CA GLN A 325 -16.23 -9.59 -22.00
C GLN A 325 -17.04 -9.16 -20.78
N ALA A 326 -16.45 -9.23 -19.58
CA ALA A 326 -17.11 -8.79 -18.34
C ALA A 326 -17.56 -7.32 -18.43
N VAL A 327 -16.71 -6.45 -18.94
CA VAL A 327 -17.06 -5.03 -19.15
C VAL A 327 -18.18 -4.85 -20.17
N ARG A 328 -18.24 -5.66 -21.24
CA ARG A 328 -19.36 -5.64 -22.20
C ARG A 328 -20.68 -6.08 -21.60
N GLU A 329 -20.63 -7.05 -20.67
CA GLU A 329 -21.80 -7.51 -19.91
C GLU A 329 -22.21 -6.55 -18.80
N GLY A 330 -21.52 -5.41 -18.64
CA GLY A 330 -21.89 -4.34 -17.73
C GLY A 330 -21.21 -4.38 -16.36
N VAL A 331 -20.20 -5.22 -16.17
CA VAL A 331 -19.42 -5.27 -14.93
C VAL A 331 -18.25 -4.29 -15.01
N GLY A 332 -18.21 -3.31 -14.10
CA GLY A 332 -17.11 -2.38 -13.97
C GLY A 332 -16.16 -2.83 -12.84
N PHE A 333 -14.87 -2.69 -13.05
CA PHE A 333 -13.85 -3.07 -12.07
C PHE A 333 -13.08 -1.83 -11.64
N ILE A 334 -12.93 -1.64 -10.32
CA ILE A 334 -12.08 -0.60 -9.74
C ILE A 334 -11.12 -1.31 -8.78
N THR A 335 -9.83 -1.22 -9.07
CA THR A 335 -8.78 -1.83 -8.24
C THR A 335 -8.55 -1.05 -6.96
N GLU A 336 -7.83 -1.62 -6.00
CA GLU A 336 -7.51 -0.97 -4.71
C GLU A 336 -6.72 0.34 -4.86
N ALA A 337 -5.89 0.42 -5.91
CA ALA A 337 -5.11 1.62 -6.22
C ALA A 337 -5.37 2.06 -7.68
N PRO A 338 -6.58 2.54 -8.00
CA PRO A 338 -6.98 2.82 -9.38
C PRO A 338 -6.08 3.87 -10.05
N TYR A 339 -5.59 4.85 -9.30
CA TYR A 339 -4.66 5.87 -9.78
C TYR A 339 -3.30 5.31 -10.21
N ARG A 340 -2.90 4.12 -9.73
CA ARG A 340 -1.65 3.45 -10.11
C ARG A 340 -1.80 2.50 -11.29
N SER A 341 -2.98 1.90 -11.43
CA SER A 341 -3.21 0.80 -12.38
C SER A 341 -4.20 1.11 -13.48
N MET A 342 -5.10 2.07 -13.27
CA MET A 342 -6.22 2.36 -14.17
C MET A 342 -6.16 3.75 -14.81
N ILE A 343 -5.33 4.66 -14.27
CA ILE A 343 -5.15 6.01 -14.81
C ILE A 343 -3.85 6.07 -15.61
N LEU A 344 -3.93 6.59 -16.82
CA LEU A 344 -2.80 6.84 -17.70
C LEU A 344 -2.32 8.28 -17.48
N ASP A 345 -1.23 8.46 -16.75
CA ASP A 345 -0.71 9.75 -16.28
C ASP A 345 -0.36 10.72 -17.44
N ASN A 346 -0.09 10.19 -18.63
CA ASN A 346 0.23 10.95 -19.85
C ASN A 346 -1.00 11.37 -20.67
N MET A 347 -2.19 11.04 -20.22
CA MET A 347 -3.45 11.37 -20.86
C MET A 347 -4.27 12.35 -20.01
N SER A 348 -5.08 13.17 -20.67
CA SER A 348 -6.03 14.05 -19.98
C SER A 348 -7.13 13.26 -19.27
N ALA A 349 -7.86 13.87 -18.35
CA ALA A 349 -9.00 13.26 -17.69
C ALA A 349 -10.06 12.78 -18.69
N THR A 350 -10.34 13.56 -19.71
CA THR A 350 -11.31 13.21 -20.78
C THR A 350 -10.86 11.97 -21.54
N GLU A 351 -9.58 11.87 -21.90
CA GLU A 351 -9.04 10.70 -22.58
C GLU A 351 -9.09 9.46 -21.67
N ASN A 352 -8.71 9.59 -20.41
CA ASN A 352 -8.82 8.49 -19.45
C ASN A 352 -10.25 7.95 -19.30
N VAL A 353 -11.24 8.83 -19.19
CA VAL A 353 -12.65 8.44 -19.14
C VAL A 353 -13.12 7.79 -20.44
N SER A 354 -12.61 8.23 -21.59
CA SER A 354 -13.06 7.75 -22.91
C SER A 354 -12.35 6.50 -23.39
N VAL A 355 -11.23 6.09 -22.79
CA VAL A 355 -10.46 4.89 -23.22
C VAL A 355 -11.36 3.66 -23.36
N GLN A 356 -12.25 3.41 -22.41
CA GLN A 356 -13.16 2.26 -22.44
C GLN A 356 -14.31 2.42 -23.45
N LEU A 357 -14.61 3.64 -23.89
CA LEU A 357 -15.68 3.88 -24.86
C LEU A 357 -15.26 3.53 -26.28
N HIS A 358 -13.96 3.51 -26.60
CA HIS A 358 -13.46 3.17 -27.93
C HIS A 358 -13.78 1.72 -28.36
N GLU A 359 -13.97 0.81 -27.42
CA GLU A 359 -14.42 -0.58 -27.73
C GLU A 359 -15.93 -0.67 -28.04
N LYS A 360 -16.74 0.30 -27.61
CA LYS A 360 -18.21 0.32 -27.85
C LYS A 360 -18.60 0.97 -29.19
N VAL A 361 -17.68 1.64 -29.86
CA VAL A 361 -17.92 2.40 -31.10
C VAL A 361 -17.53 1.62 -32.37
N ARG A 362 -17.15 0.35 -32.25
CA ARG A 362 -16.88 -0.55 -33.41
C ARG A 362 -18.03 -1.51 -33.64
#